data_f5947707dbe9102dae73f8600e012759
#
_entry.id   f5947707dbe9102dae73f8600e012759
#
_cell.length_a   1.000
_cell.length_b   1.000
_cell.length_c   1.000
_cell.angle_alpha   90.00
_cell.angle_beta   90.00
_cell.angle_gamma   90.00
#
_symmetry.space_group_name_H-M   'P 1'
#
loop_
_entity.id
_entity.type
_entity.pdbx_description
1 polymer ?
#
loop_
_entity_poly.entity_id
_entity_poly.type
_entity_poly.pdbx_seq_one_letter_code
_entity_poly.pdbx_strand_id
1 'polypeptide(L)'
;MSDKTVAQKTLSIALASVALGGGIWSMHFVAMLGLQLPVLFYYDAAITLMSALTAILIVGAALILLHFTKRTPAVIAAAGALVGAGILVMHYIGMAGLELCRAIYTPIGILTSSGVAILLCVIAFWMTYYHRTNKNIFLGTICFGVAVCSVHFLAMTGTNFVADPQGAEFGPRMSNEVLALGVILSSFVIFGTFLWVGITYLIPSSTEGTLQPSKANPSVEPPQTPSLTGLKIPCERDGGTVFVSPSEVMLLRADGRYTQIYTRDDQLFCVWPITEAMKRLLPEGFLQTHRSYLVNPKAVARFERDKDKGRCIFDIDDVPSVPVSRSKLKEIQDALLVSSGAVRAS
;
A
#
# COMPACT_ATOMS: atom_id res chain seq x y z
N MET A 1 7.30 3.21 -19.81
CA MET A 1 6.80 3.58 -18.45
C MET A 1 6.96 5.10 -18.32
N SER A 2 5.87 5.81 -18.03
CA SER A 2 5.95 7.28 -17.91
C SER A 2 6.80 7.68 -16.71
N ASP A 3 7.67 8.70 -16.85
CA ASP A 3 8.55 9.22 -15.79
C ASP A 3 7.77 9.58 -14.50
N LYS A 4 6.51 9.99 -14.64
CA LYS A 4 5.62 10.26 -13.50
C LYS A 4 5.34 9.03 -12.63
N THR A 5 5.25 7.84 -13.20
CA THR A 5 4.99 6.59 -12.42
C THR A 5 6.21 6.15 -11.63
N VAL A 6 7.42 6.37 -12.13
CA VAL A 6 8.68 6.06 -11.43
C VAL A 6 8.86 7.02 -10.25
N ALA A 7 8.68 8.33 -10.47
CA ALA A 7 8.77 9.34 -9.41
C ALA A 7 7.77 9.08 -8.27
N GLN A 8 6.51 8.73 -8.59
CA GLN A 8 5.51 8.42 -7.56
C GLN A 8 5.88 7.18 -6.73
N LYS A 9 6.43 6.15 -7.36
CA LYS A 9 6.88 4.94 -6.66
C LYS A 9 8.06 5.24 -5.73
N THR A 10 9.03 5.99 -6.21
CA THR A 10 10.19 6.42 -5.41
C THR A 10 9.77 7.27 -4.21
N LEU A 11 8.87 8.23 -4.42
CA LEU A 11 8.31 9.04 -3.34
C LEU A 11 7.57 8.18 -2.31
N SER A 12 6.77 7.21 -2.75
CA SER A 12 6.06 6.31 -1.83
C SER A 12 7.02 5.48 -0.97
N ILE A 13 8.13 5.01 -1.53
CA ILE A 13 9.17 4.27 -0.79
C ILE A 13 9.84 5.20 0.22
N ALA A 14 10.23 6.41 -0.19
CA ALA A 14 10.87 7.37 0.70
C ALA A 14 9.96 7.72 1.88
N LEU A 15 8.69 8.04 1.63
CA LEU A 15 7.71 8.32 2.69
C LEU A 15 7.47 7.12 3.60
N ALA A 16 7.37 5.91 3.04
CA ALA A 16 7.23 4.69 3.84
C ALA A 16 8.46 4.43 4.70
N SER A 17 9.68 4.73 4.20
CA SER A 17 10.93 4.61 4.97
C SER A 17 10.96 5.55 6.15
N VAL A 18 10.57 6.82 5.94
CA VAL A 18 10.48 7.82 7.00
C VAL A 18 9.40 7.45 8.03
N ALA A 19 8.21 7.02 7.58
CA ALA A 19 7.13 6.65 8.48
C ALA A 19 7.47 5.41 9.32
N LEU A 20 8.00 4.35 8.70
CA LEU A 20 8.36 3.12 9.41
C LEU A 20 9.61 3.29 10.27
N GLY A 21 10.68 3.86 9.73
CA GLY A 21 11.93 4.11 10.47
C GLY A 21 11.74 5.12 11.60
N GLY A 22 11.02 6.21 11.34
CA GLY A 22 10.65 7.20 12.35
C GLY A 22 9.73 6.61 13.42
N GLY A 23 8.80 5.71 13.04
CA GLY A 23 7.94 4.99 13.97
C GLY A 23 8.72 4.06 14.91
N ILE A 24 9.71 3.32 14.39
CA ILE A 24 10.61 2.48 15.19
C ILE A 24 11.38 3.33 16.19
N TRP A 25 11.97 4.43 15.72
CA TRP A 25 12.71 5.38 16.55
C TRP A 25 11.81 6.04 17.61
N SER A 26 10.63 6.52 17.23
CA SER A 26 9.68 7.12 18.17
C SER A 26 9.26 6.15 19.26
N MET A 27 8.96 4.89 18.91
CA MET A 27 8.61 3.86 19.88
C MET A 27 9.73 3.64 20.89
N HIS A 28 11.00 3.54 20.41
CA HIS A 28 12.15 3.37 21.27
C HIS A 28 12.26 4.52 22.29
N PHE A 29 12.23 5.77 21.85
CA PHE A 29 12.40 6.91 22.74
C PHE A 29 11.16 7.18 23.62
N VAL A 30 9.94 6.89 23.15
CA VAL A 30 8.75 6.90 24.02
C VAL A 30 8.89 5.87 25.16
N ALA A 31 9.38 4.67 24.85
CA ALA A 31 9.65 3.66 25.88
C ALA A 31 10.77 4.10 26.83
N MET A 32 11.80 4.78 26.33
CA MET A 32 12.90 5.34 27.13
C MET A 32 12.44 6.47 28.07
N LEU A 33 11.39 7.22 27.76
CA LEU A 33 10.82 8.20 28.70
C LEU A 33 10.25 7.56 29.97
N GLY A 34 9.88 6.27 29.90
CA GLY A 34 9.48 5.50 31.07
C GLY A 34 10.63 4.94 31.90
N LEU A 35 11.88 5.11 31.46
CA LEU A 35 13.06 4.63 32.17
C LEU A 35 13.32 5.47 33.42
N GLN A 36 13.25 4.82 34.58
CA GLN A 36 13.57 5.44 35.88
C GLN A 36 14.84 4.83 36.43
N LEU A 37 15.89 5.63 36.48
CA LEU A 37 17.18 5.23 37.04
C LEU A 37 17.44 6.01 38.36
N PRO A 38 18.12 5.40 39.32
CA PRO A 38 18.50 6.09 40.57
C PRO A 38 19.64 7.08 40.38
N VAL A 39 20.00 7.39 39.13
CA VAL A 39 21.07 8.32 38.74
C VAL A 39 20.52 9.32 37.73
N LEU A 40 21.04 10.55 37.78
CA LEU A 40 20.72 11.56 36.78
C LEU A 40 21.32 11.13 35.44
N PHE A 41 20.56 11.32 34.39
CA PHE A 41 21.01 11.08 33.02
C PHE A 41 20.38 12.10 32.05
N TYR A 42 21.03 12.30 30.93
CA TYR A 42 20.59 13.13 29.82
C TYR A 42 20.74 12.37 28.52
N TYR A 43 20.27 12.96 27.44
CA TYR A 43 20.45 12.41 26.09
C TYR A 43 21.32 13.34 25.25
N ASP A 44 22.26 12.75 24.51
CA ASP A 44 23.01 13.43 23.48
C ASP A 44 22.09 13.62 22.24
N ALA A 45 21.87 14.89 21.84
CA ALA A 45 21.00 15.23 20.75
C ALA A 45 21.49 14.69 19.39
N ALA A 46 22.81 14.72 19.16
CA ALA A 46 23.39 14.29 17.89
C ALA A 46 23.29 12.77 17.74
N ILE A 47 23.59 12.00 18.77
CA ILE A 47 23.48 10.53 18.77
C ILE A 47 22.01 10.11 18.64
N THR A 48 21.10 10.83 19.31
CA THR A 48 19.64 10.60 19.18
C THR A 48 19.19 10.78 17.74
N LEU A 49 19.61 11.85 17.06
CA LEU A 49 19.29 12.08 15.65
C LEU A 49 19.95 11.06 14.73
N MET A 50 21.20 10.68 14.98
CA MET A 50 21.88 9.63 14.23
C MET A 50 21.14 8.29 14.31
N SER A 51 20.60 7.95 15.48
CA SER A 51 19.80 6.73 15.65
C SER A 51 18.53 6.77 14.77
N ALA A 52 17.84 7.91 14.69
CA ALA A 52 16.67 8.10 13.83
C ALA A 52 17.01 7.93 12.34
N LEU A 53 18.08 8.60 11.89
CA LEU A 53 18.55 8.50 10.50
C LEU A 53 18.95 7.07 10.14
N THR A 54 19.61 6.37 11.05
CA THR A 54 19.99 4.96 10.86
C THR A 54 18.76 4.07 10.67
N ALA A 55 17.72 4.23 11.49
CA ALA A 55 16.48 3.47 11.34
C ALA A 55 15.83 3.74 9.96
N ILE A 56 15.72 5.00 9.55
CA ILE A 56 15.12 5.40 8.27
C ILE A 56 15.91 4.81 7.09
N LEU A 57 17.24 4.89 7.12
CA LEU A 57 18.10 4.40 6.04
C LEU A 57 18.04 2.88 5.90
N ILE A 58 18.09 2.14 7.01
CA ILE A 58 18.06 0.66 6.95
C ILE A 58 16.68 0.16 6.51
N VAL A 59 15.60 0.76 7.03
CA VAL A 59 14.23 0.46 6.56
C VAL A 59 14.10 0.81 5.08
N GLY A 60 14.63 1.96 4.66
CA GLY A 60 14.64 2.38 3.26
C GLY A 60 15.35 1.36 2.36
N ALA A 61 16.54 0.89 2.76
CA ALA A 61 17.28 -0.13 2.04
C ALA A 61 16.48 -1.44 1.91
N ALA A 62 15.81 -1.89 2.97
CA ALA A 62 14.96 -3.08 2.94
C ALA A 62 13.75 -2.90 1.99
N LEU A 63 13.11 -1.74 1.98
CA LEU A 63 12.00 -1.44 1.07
C LEU A 63 12.45 -1.33 -0.38
N ILE A 64 13.63 -0.75 -0.63
CA ILE A 64 14.26 -0.70 -1.95
C ILE A 64 14.56 -2.12 -2.44
N LEU A 65 15.13 -2.97 -1.58
CA LEU A 65 15.38 -4.37 -1.90
C LEU A 65 14.10 -5.08 -2.36
N LEU A 66 13.00 -4.94 -1.62
CA LEU A 66 11.69 -5.53 -1.97
C LEU A 66 11.05 -4.95 -3.23
N HIS A 67 11.39 -3.70 -3.57
CA HIS A 67 10.77 -3.02 -4.71
C HIS A 67 11.49 -3.30 -6.01
N PHE A 68 12.82 -3.31 -6.00
CA PHE A 68 13.63 -3.42 -7.21
C PHE A 68 14.08 -4.85 -7.53
N THR A 69 13.85 -5.82 -6.64
CA THR A 69 14.17 -7.22 -6.89
C THR A 69 12.92 -8.09 -7.03
N LYS A 70 13.08 -9.26 -7.67
CA LYS A 70 12.01 -10.27 -7.71
C LYS A 70 11.73 -10.73 -6.28
N ARG A 71 10.48 -10.69 -5.85
CA ARG A 71 10.04 -11.06 -4.48
C ARG A 71 10.09 -12.56 -4.25
N THR A 72 11.27 -13.11 -4.22
CA THR A 72 11.47 -14.51 -3.82
C THR A 72 11.35 -14.64 -2.31
N PRO A 73 11.07 -15.85 -1.77
CA PRO A 73 11.09 -16.12 -0.34
C PRO A 73 12.38 -15.65 0.34
N ALA A 74 13.52 -15.84 -0.30
CA ALA A 74 14.83 -15.41 0.20
C ALA A 74 14.95 -13.88 0.30
N VAL A 75 14.44 -13.13 -0.69
CA VAL A 75 14.47 -11.67 -0.69
C VAL A 75 13.55 -11.11 0.40
N ILE A 76 12.37 -11.71 0.61
CA ILE A 76 11.46 -11.30 1.69
C ILE A 76 12.11 -11.55 3.06
N ALA A 77 12.72 -12.71 3.25
CA ALA A 77 13.43 -13.04 4.49
C ALA A 77 14.63 -12.12 4.72
N ALA A 78 15.41 -11.83 3.68
CA ALA A 78 16.56 -10.91 3.76
C ALA A 78 16.10 -9.47 4.13
N ALA A 79 15.02 -8.97 3.55
CA ALA A 79 14.47 -7.67 3.90
C ALA A 79 13.97 -7.62 5.35
N GLY A 80 13.26 -8.66 5.82
CA GLY A 80 12.86 -8.79 7.22
C GLY A 80 14.04 -8.85 8.17
N ALA A 81 15.07 -9.64 7.85
CA ALA A 81 16.30 -9.74 8.65
C ALA A 81 17.06 -8.39 8.71
N LEU A 82 17.12 -7.66 7.57
CA LEU A 82 17.74 -6.35 7.50
C LEU A 82 17.03 -5.34 8.40
N VAL A 83 15.69 -5.33 8.41
CA VAL A 83 14.92 -4.47 9.30
C VAL A 83 15.10 -4.87 10.77
N GLY A 84 15.09 -6.19 11.09
CA GLY A 84 15.36 -6.66 12.44
C GLY A 84 16.73 -6.24 12.96
N ALA A 85 17.77 -6.37 12.14
CA ALA A 85 19.10 -5.84 12.43
C ALA A 85 19.08 -4.32 12.59
N GLY A 86 18.33 -3.59 11.73
CA GLY A 86 18.19 -2.14 11.81
C GLY A 86 17.56 -1.65 13.11
N ILE A 87 16.56 -2.35 13.63
CA ILE A 87 15.95 -2.05 14.93
C ILE A 87 16.99 -2.13 16.06
N LEU A 88 17.81 -3.18 16.04
CA LEU A 88 18.87 -3.34 17.04
C LEU A 88 19.94 -2.28 16.92
N VAL A 89 20.42 -2.01 15.72
CA VAL A 89 21.46 -0.98 15.49
C VAL A 89 20.94 0.38 15.97
N MET A 90 19.70 0.75 15.61
CA MET A 90 19.08 1.98 16.09
C MET A 90 18.97 1.99 17.63
N HIS A 91 18.52 0.87 18.23
CA HIS A 91 18.38 0.75 19.68
C HIS A 91 19.72 0.97 20.39
N TYR A 92 20.79 0.28 19.99
CA TYR A 92 22.09 0.39 20.65
C TYR A 92 22.76 1.74 20.39
N ILE A 93 22.55 2.37 19.22
CA ILE A 93 23.01 3.76 19.00
C ILE A 93 22.23 4.70 19.91
N GLY A 94 20.89 4.57 20.02
CA GLY A 94 20.08 5.39 20.92
C GLY A 94 20.51 5.25 22.39
N MET A 95 20.82 4.04 22.82
CA MET A 95 21.35 3.77 24.18
C MET A 95 22.74 4.34 24.39
N ALA A 96 23.58 4.41 23.36
CA ALA A 96 24.91 5.02 23.44
C ALA A 96 24.83 6.57 23.62
N GLY A 97 23.67 7.16 23.33
CA GLY A 97 23.41 8.59 23.56
C GLY A 97 23.06 8.94 25.00
N LEU A 98 23.05 8.00 25.95
CA LEU A 98 22.86 8.30 27.37
C LEU A 98 24.13 8.92 27.95
N GLU A 99 23.99 10.09 28.58
CA GLU A 99 25.07 10.80 29.26
C GLU A 99 24.92 10.69 30.79
N LEU A 100 26.02 10.75 31.50
CA LEU A 100 26.18 10.55 32.96
C LEU A 100 25.86 9.12 33.42
N CYS A 101 25.36 8.25 32.53
CA CYS A 101 25.25 6.82 32.78
C CYS A 101 25.59 6.05 31.53
N ARG A 102 26.13 4.84 31.70
CA ARG A 102 26.50 3.96 30.61
C ARG A 102 25.72 2.64 30.68
N ALA A 103 25.18 2.22 29.54
CA ALA A 103 24.55 0.91 29.38
C ALA A 103 25.64 -0.17 29.23
N ILE A 104 25.55 -1.23 30.01
CA ILE A 104 26.39 -2.42 29.90
C ILE A 104 25.52 -3.58 29.50
N TYR A 105 25.84 -4.20 28.38
CA TYR A 105 25.05 -5.27 27.77
C TYR A 105 25.58 -6.64 28.15
N THR A 106 24.69 -7.56 28.51
CA THR A 106 25.04 -8.95 28.71
C THR A 106 25.12 -9.67 27.35
N PRO A 107 26.11 -10.55 27.12
CA PRO A 107 26.22 -11.28 25.86
C PRO A 107 24.95 -12.11 25.52
N ILE A 108 24.32 -12.68 26.53
CA ILE A 108 23.05 -13.42 26.38
C ILE A 108 21.94 -12.47 25.98
N GLY A 109 21.86 -11.28 26.55
CA GLY A 109 20.86 -10.24 26.19
C GLY A 109 21.00 -9.81 24.74
N ILE A 110 22.22 -9.57 24.27
CA ILE A 110 22.47 -9.25 22.86
C ILE A 110 22.06 -10.40 21.95
N LEU A 111 22.44 -11.64 22.27
CA LEU A 111 22.12 -12.80 21.44
C LEU A 111 20.61 -13.05 21.35
N THR A 112 19.91 -13.02 22.49
CA THR A 112 18.47 -13.26 22.54
C THR A 112 17.67 -12.16 21.84
N SER A 113 18.00 -10.89 22.08
CA SER A 113 17.33 -9.75 21.41
C SER A 113 17.58 -9.78 19.90
N SER A 114 18.80 -10.15 19.47
CA SER A 114 19.13 -10.27 18.03
C SER A 114 18.37 -11.41 17.36
N GLY A 115 18.31 -12.57 17.99
CA GLY A 115 17.55 -13.72 17.47
C GLY A 115 16.07 -13.42 17.32
N VAL A 116 15.47 -12.83 18.37
CA VAL A 116 14.05 -12.44 18.36
C VAL A 116 13.76 -11.34 17.36
N ALA A 117 14.62 -10.33 17.23
CA ALA A 117 14.46 -9.25 16.26
C ALA A 117 14.40 -9.77 14.82
N ILE A 118 15.38 -10.58 14.44
CA ILE A 118 15.44 -11.16 13.10
C ILE A 118 14.25 -12.07 12.86
N LEU A 119 13.96 -12.99 13.78
CA LEU A 119 12.87 -13.95 13.64
C LEU A 119 11.51 -13.26 13.46
N LEU A 120 11.15 -12.35 14.36
CA LEU A 120 9.85 -11.68 14.33
C LEU A 120 9.70 -10.77 13.11
N CYS A 121 10.76 -10.03 12.73
CA CYS A 121 10.72 -9.21 11.53
C CYS A 121 10.63 -10.05 10.24
N VAL A 122 11.31 -11.18 10.15
CA VAL A 122 11.17 -12.10 9.02
C VAL A 122 9.75 -12.63 8.93
N ILE A 123 9.14 -13.05 10.06
CA ILE A 123 7.74 -13.51 10.10
C ILE A 123 6.79 -12.40 9.65
N ALA A 124 6.94 -11.18 10.18
CA ALA A 124 6.09 -10.04 9.83
C ALA A 124 6.17 -9.70 8.34
N PHE A 125 7.39 -9.68 7.78
CA PHE A 125 7.60 -9.43 6.35
C PHE A 125 7.06 -10.58 5.49
N TRP A 126 7.25 -11.83 5.91
CA TRP A 126 6.69 -12.98 5.22
C TRP A 126 5.17 -12.91 5.14
N MET A 127 4.50 -12.65 6.27
CA MET A 127 3.05 -12.50 6.32
C MET A 127 2.55 -11.37 5.42
N THR A 128 3.24 -10.22 5.41
CA THR A 128 2.83 -9.04 4.65
C THR A 128 3.04 -9.21 3.14
N TYR A 129 4.16 -9.82 2.72
CA TYR A 129 4.62 -9.75 1.33
C TYR A 129 4.44 -11.04 0.52
N TYR A 130 4.23 -12.20 1.17
CA TYR A 130 4.13 -13.48 0.47
C TYR A 130 2.80 -13.62 -0.29
N HIS A 131 1.66 -13.46 0.36
CA HIS A 131 0.33 -13.58 -0.29
C HIS A 131 -0.39 -12.25 -0.54
N ARG A 132 0.05 -11.16 0.06
CA ARG A 132 -0.47 -9.78 -0.09
C ARG A 132 -2.01 -9.63 -0.06
N THR A 133 -2.70 -10.45 0.68
CA THR A 133 -4.12 -10.25 0.96
C THR A 133 -4.28 -9.13 2.01
N ASN A 134 -5.39 -8.40 1.98
CA ASN A 134 -5.65 -7.33 2.97
C ASN A 134 -5.56 -7.84 4.42
N LYS A 135 -6.00 -9.08 4.67
CA LYS A 135 -5.89 -9.73 5.98
C LYS A 135 -4.43 -9.96 6.37
N ASN A 136 -3.62 -10.48 5.46
CA ASN A 136 -2.21 -10.77 5.72
C ASN A 136 -1.40 -9.48 5.91
N ILE A 137 -1.69 -8.43 5.14
CA ILE A 137 -1.07 -7.11 5.31
C ILE A 137 -1.39 -6.56 6.71
N PHE A 138 -2.65 -6.58 7.11
CA PHE A 138 -3.08 -6.10 8.43
C PHE A 138 -2.43 -6.90 9.57
N LEU A 139 -2.47 -8.23 9.49
CA LEU A 139 -1.87 -9.11 10.49
C LEU A 139 -0.35 -8.98 10.56
N GLY A 140 0.32 -8.87 9.40
CA GLY A 140 1.75 -8.63 9.32
C GLY A 140 2.17 -7.27 9.89
N THR A 141 1.33 -6.24 9.73
CA THR A 141 1.56 -4.91 10.34
C THR A 141 1.47 -4.98 11.87
N ILE A 142 0.47 -5.69 12.42
CA ILE A 142 0.36 -5.92 13.87
C ILE A 142 1.58 -6.70 14.37
N CYS A 143 1.94 -7.79 13.69
CA CYS A 143 3.11 -8.61 14.03
C CYS A 143 4.39 -7.76 14.05
N PHE A 144 4.55 -6.85 13.07
CA PHE A 144 5.68 -5.92 13.03
C PHE A 144 5.69 -4.96 14.22
N GLY A 145 4.56 -4.35 14.57
CA GLY A 145 4.45 -3.49 15.75
C GLY A 145 4.82 -4.23 17.05
N VAL A 146 4.31 -5.46 17.22
CA VAL A 146 4.66 -6.33 18.34
C VAL A 146 6.15 -6.67 18.34
N ALA A 147 6.75 -6.95 17.16
CA ALA A 147 8.17 -7.21 17.02
C ALA A 147 9.01 -6.03 17.52
N VAL A 148 8.72 -4.81 17.08
CA VAL A 148 9.47 -3.60 17.47
C VAL A 148 9.43 -3.40 18.97
N CYS A 149 8.24 -3.50 19.61
CA CYS A 149 8.10 -3.38 21.06
C CYS A 149 8.85 -4.51 21.80
N SER A 150 8.66 -5.77 21.37
CA SER A 150 9.29 -6.92 22.01
C SER A 150 10.81 -6.86 21.97
N VAL A 151 11.39 -6.44 20.86
CA VAL A 151 12.84 -6.29 20.71
C VAL A 151 13.38 -5.24 21.70
N HIS A 152 12.72 -4.09 21.79
CA HIS A 152 13.14 -3.04 22.72
C HIS A 152 13.14 -3.53 24.17
N PHE A 153 12.01 -4.06 24.64
CA PHE A 153 11.90 -4.50 26.04
C PHE A 153 12.82 -5.68 26.35
N LEU A 154 12.99 -6.61 25.40
CA LEU A 154 13.91 -7.74 25.58
C LEU A 154 15.37 -7.28 25.65
N ALA A 155 15.78 -6.32 24.81
CA ALA A 155 17.13 -5.76 24.86
C ALA A 155 17.36 -5.03 26.21
N MET A 156 16.35 -4.32 26.71
CA MET A 156 16.42 -3.65 28.03
C MET A 156 16.58 -4.64 29.20
N THR A 157 15.96 -5.83 29.16
CA THR A 157 16.16 -6.83 30.21
C THR A 157 17.61 -7.35 30.29
N GLY A 158 18.35 -7.30 29.18
CA GLY A 158 19.76 -7.67 29.10
C GLY A 158 20.73 -6.49 29.36
N THR A 159 20.23 -5.34 29.77
CA THR A 159 21.01 -4.11 29.93
C THR A 159 21.11 -3.72 31.40
N ASN A 160 22.33 -3.46 31.88
CA ASN A 160 22.59 -2.90 33.18
C ASN A 160 23.10 -1.45 33.01
N PHE A 161 22.80 -0.58 33.98
CA PHE A 161 23.20 0.82 33.94
C PHE A 161 24.20 1.12 35.07
N VAL A 162 25.28 1.82 34.71
CA VAL A 162 26.33 2.24 35.66
C VAL A 162 26.53 3.73 35.49
N ALA A 163 26.66 4.44 36.60
CA ALA A 163 27.00 5.86 36.59
C ALA A 163 28.37 6.07 35.91
N ASP A 164 28.43 7.00 34.97
CA ASP A 164 29.66 7.37 34.24
C ASP A 164 29.77 8.91 34.15
N PRO A 165 30.18 9.56 35.24
CA PRO A 165 30.26 11.03 35.32
C PRO A 165 31.28 11.64 34.36
N GLN A 166 32.21 10.84 33.83
CA GLN A 166 33.31 11.27 32.95
C GLN A 166 33.10 10.84 31.49
N GLY A 167 31.88 10.36 31.13
CA GLY A 167 31.53 9.98 29.78
C GLY A 167 31.79 11.10 28.76
N ALA A 168 32.26 10.76 27.61
CA ALA A 168 32.54 11.73 26.55
C ALA A 168 31.24 12.41 26.08
N GLU A 169 31.24 13.73 26.05
CA GLU A 169 30.17 14.51 25.43
C GLU A 169 30.40 14.59 23.91
N PHE A 170 29.40 14.27 23.12
CA PHE A 170 29.49 14.34 21.66
C PHE A 170 28.63 15.48 21.08
N GLY A 171 27.45 15.70 21.64
CA GLY A 171 26.50 16.71 21.19
C GLY A 171 25.86 17.49 22.34
N PRO A 172 24.91 18.39 22.07
CA PRO A 172 24.18 19.10 23.10
C PRO A 172 23.35 18.15 23.97
N ARG A 173 23.40 18.36 25.28
CA ARG A 173 22.60 17.62 26.27
C ARG A 173 21.11 17.95 26.14
N MET A 174 20.25 16.96 26.17
CA MET A 174 18.80 17.10 26.26
C MET A 174 18.27 16.47 27.53
N SER A 175 17.42 17.19 28.23
CA SER A 175 16.65 16.62 29.33
C SER A 175 15.51 15.72 28.79
N ASN A 176 14.93 14.89 29.68
CA ASN A 176 13.78 14.05 29.34
C ASN A 176 12.61 14.86 28.78
N GLU A 177 12.36 16.07 29.29
CA GLU A 177 11.26 16.94 28.84
C GLU A 177 11.50 17.43 27.42
N VAL A 178 12.73 17.84 27.08
CA VAL A 178 13.10 18.26 25.73
C VAL A 178 13.05 17.10 24.78
N LEU A 179 13.53 15.92 25.17
CA LEU A 179 13.41 14.71 24.38
C LEU A 179 11.94 14.35 24.13
N ALA A 180 11.10 14.37 25.17
CA ALA A 180 9.67 14.06 25.06
C ALA A 180 8.99 14.99 24.04
N LEU A 181 9.22 16.30 24.18
CA LEU A 181 8.66 17.29 23.24
C LEU A 181 9.14 17.04 21.80
N GLY A 182 10.43 16.77 21.62
CA GLY A 182 11.03 16.47 20.32
C GLY A 182 10.45 15.20 19.68
N VAL A 183 10.28 14.12 20.44
CA VAL A 183 9.72 12.86 19.96
C VAL A 183 8.23 13.01 19.62
N ILE A 184 7.45 13.70 20.47
CA ILE A 184 6.03 13.94 20.21
C ILE A 184 5.87 14.77 18.94
N LEU A 185 6.59 15.90 18.84
CA LEU A 185 6.49 16.79 17.69
C LEU A 185 6.92 16.12 16.39
N SER A 186 8.06 15.41 16.40
CA SER A 186 8.54 14.68 15.22
C SER A 186 7.58 13.56 14.80
N SER A 187 6.99 12.84 15.74
CA SER A 187 5.98 11.82 15.47
C SER A 187 4.75 12.43 14.81
N PHE A 188 4.25 13.57 15.32
CA PHE A 188 3.12 14.29 14.70
C PHE A 188 3.43 14.72 13.27
N VAL A 189 4.62 15.26 13.03
CA VAL A 189 5.05 15.67 11.69
C VAL A 189 5.17 14.47 10.75
N ILE A 190 5.82 13.39 11.19
CA ILE A 190 6.04 12.19 10.36
C ILE A 190 4.69 11.54 10.01
N PHE A 191 3.87 11.23 11.00
CA PHE A 191 2.61 10.53 10.76
C PHE A 191 1.55 11.43 10.12
N GLY A 192 1.50 12.72 10.48
CA GLY A 192 0.62 13.70 9.87
C GLY A 192 0.94 13.92 8.40
N THR A 193 2.21 14.06 8.05
CA THR A 193 2.65 14.17 6.64
C THR A 193 2.35 12.88 5.87
N PHE A 194 2.63 11.72 6.45
CA PHE A 194 2.32 10.43 5.82
C PHE A 194 0.83 10.27 5.57
N LEU A 195 -0.01 10.61 6.56
CA LEU A 195 -1.47 10.56 6.42
C LEU A 195 -1.95 11.54 5.36
N TRP A 196 -1.49 12.80 5.38
CA TRP A 196 -1.86 13.83 4.42
C TRP A 196 -1.49 13.44 2.99
N VAL A 197 -0.26 13.00 2.77
CA VAL A 197 0.20 12.50 1.46
C VAL A 197 -0.59 11.25 1.06
N GLY A 198 -0.85 10.33 2.00
CA GLY A 198 -1.66 9.14 1.77
C GLY A 198 -3.07 9.49 1.26
N ILE A 199 -3.74 10.43 1.91
CA ILE A 199 -5.07 10.90 1.50
C ILE A 199 -5.01 11.60 0.14
N THR A 200 -4.04 12.50 -0.06
CA THR A 200 -3.97 13.33 -1.26
C THR A 200 -3.58 12.55 -2.52
N TYR A 201 -2.64 11.59 -2.39
CA TYR A 201 -2.04 10.92 -3.54
C TYR A 201 -2.42 9.44 -3.69
N LEU A 202 -2.88 8.79 -2.62
CA LEU A 202 -3.23 7.36 -2.62
C LEU A 202 -4.74 7.11 -2.72
N ILE A 203 -5.56 8.06 -2.27
CA ILE A 203 -7.01 8.00 -2.48
C ILE A 203 -7.28 8.70 -3.82
N PRO A 204 -7.91 8.02 -4.81
CA PRO A 204 -8.33 8.68 -6.04
C PRO A 204 -9.30 9.80 -5.66
N SER A 205 -8.95 11.04 -5.97
CA SER A 205 -9.91 12.14 -5.89
C SER A 205 -11.08 11.77 -6.79
N SER A 206 -12.22 11.48 -6.20
CA SER A 206 -13.49 11.64 -6.90
C SER A 206 -13.52 13.13 -7.23
N THR A 207 -13.16 13.47 -8.44
CA THR A 207 -13.28 14.82 -8.95
C THR A 207 -14.76 15.15 -8.87
N GLU A 208 -15.19 15.79 -7.79
CA GLU A 208 -16.40 16.61 -7.81
C GLU A 208 -16.16 17.64 -8.90
N GLY A 209 -16.88 17.44 -10.00
CA GLY A 209 -16.88 18.38 -11.09
C GLY A 209 -17.33 19.74 -10.58
N THR A 210 -16.37 20.60 -10.28
CA THR A 210 -16.63 22.03 -10.18
C THR A 210 -17.08 22.46 -11.57
N LEU A 211 -18.39 22.64 -11.72
CA LEU A 211 -19.02 23.30 -12.84
C LEU A 211 -18.45 24.72 -12.92
N GLN A 212 -17.35 24.91 -13.64
CA GLN A 212 -17.04 26.24 -14.13
C GLN A 212 -18.04 26.55 -15.24
N PRO A 213 -18.76 27.65 -15.17
CA PRO A 213 -19.61 28.07 -16.26
C PRO A 213 -18.74 28.51 -17.44
N SER A 214 -18.57 27.62 -18.41
CA SER A 214 -17.99 27.96 -19.70
C SER A 214 -18.93 28.90 -20.42
N LYS A 215 -18.43 30.10 -20.72
CA LYS A 215 -19.11 31.11 -21.53
C LYS A 215 -19.50 30.51 -22.87
N ALA A 216 -20.79 30.55 -23.13
CA ALA A 216 -21.40 30.17 -24.39
C ALA A 216 -20.81 30.96 -25.57
N ASN A 217 -20.48 30.23 -26.63
CA ASN A 217 -20.46 30.78 -27.97
C ASN A 217 -21.35 29.87 -28.85
N PRO A 218 -22.40 30.36 -29.48
CA PRO A 218 -23.35 29.53 -30.20
C PRO A 218 -22.86 29.32 -31.64
N SER A 219 -22.58 28.07 -31.99
CA SER A 219 -22.60 27.62 -33.37
C SER A 219 -23.32 26.29 -33.41
N VAL A 220 -24.53 26.35 -33.92
CA VAL A 220 -25.42 25.21 -34.15
C VAL A 220 -24.95 24.49 -35.38
N GLU A 221 -24.50 23.24 -35.19
CA GLU A 221 -24.45 22.25 -36.27
C GLU A 221 -25.12 20.97 -35.76
N PRO A 222 -25.96 20.31 -36.55
CA PRO A 222 -26.81 19.22 -36.09
C PRO A 222 -26.01 17.97 -35.75
N PRO A 223 -26.48 17.13 -34.79
CA PRO A 223 -25.70 16.02 -34.26
C PRO A 223 -25.56 14.91 -35.32
N GLN A 224 -24.37 14.80 -35.87
CA GLN A 224 -23.96 13.59 -36.57
C GLN A 224 -23.62 12.54 -35.52
N THR A 225 -24.30 11.45 -35.51
CA THR A 225 -24.03 10.23 -34.76
C THR A 225 -22.63 9.71 -35.16
N PRO A 226 -21.63 9.70 -34.27
CA PRO A 226 -20.35 9.11 -34.60
C PRO A 226 -20.48 7.60 -34.51
N SER A 227 -20.51 6.94 -35.68
CA SER A 227 -20.20 5.51 -35.77
C SER A 227 -18.75 5.30 -35.38
N LEU A 228 -18.50 4.86 -34.12
CA LEU A 228 -17.17 4.55 -33.60
C LEU A 228 -16.69 3.18 -34.12
N THR A 229 -16.47 3.07 -35.41
CA THR A 229 -15.66 2.00 -36.01
C THR A 229 -14.20 2.29 -35.74
N GLY A 230 -13.68 1.87 -34.57
CA GLY A 230 -12.25 2.03 -34.29
C GLY A 230 -11.79 2.03 -32.83
N LEU A 231 -12.71 1.95 -31.86
CA LEU A 231 -12.27 1.87 -30.45
C LEU A 231 -11.49 0.59 -30.20
N LYS A 232 -10.27 0.72 -29.69
CA LYS A 232 -9.44 -0.42 -29.28
C LYS A 232 -9.03 -0.25 -27.83
N ILE A 233 -9.08 -1.33 -27.07
CA ILE A 233 -8.78 -1.35 -25.64
C ILE A 233 -7.33 -1.75 -25.47
N PRO A 234 -6.44 -0.89 -24.92
CA PRO A 234 -5.06 -1.23 -24.70
C PRO A 234 -4.93 -2.19 -23.51
N CYS A 235 -4.34 -3.36 -23.77
CA CYS A 235 -4.09 -4.41 -22.78
C CYS A 235 -2.59 -4.73 -22.71
N GLU A 236 -2.13 -5.19 -21.58
CA GLU A 236 -0.75 -5.61 -21.37
C GLU A 236 -0.65 -7.14 -21.52
N ARG A 237 0.26 -7.59 -22.40
CA ARG A 237 0.57 -9.01 -22.64
C ARG A 237 2.05 -9.17 -22.86
N ASP A 238 2.71 -10.06 -22.11
CA ASP A 238 4.13 -10.42 -22.27
C ASP A 238 5.10 -9.22 -22.31
N GLY A 239 4.79 -8.15 -21.55
CA GLY A 239 5.59 -6.92 -21.53
C GLY A 239 5.35 -5.96 -22.69
N GLY A 240 4.40 -6.27 -23.60
CA GLY A 240 3.96 -5.42 -24.70
C GLY A 240 2.51 -4.95 -24.53
N THR A 241 2.12 -3.93 -25.30
CA THR A 241 0.72 -3.48 -25.38
C THR A 241 0.05 -4.10 -26.59
N VAL A 242 -1.01 -4.86 -26.35
CA VAL A 242 -1.93 -5.39 -27.39
C VAL A 242 -3.22 -4.59 -27.36
N PHE A 243 -3.89 -4.49 -28.52
CA PHE A 243 -5.14 -3.76 -28.65
C PHE A 243 -6.28 -4.72 -28.95
N VAL A 244 -7.25 -4.81 -28.02
CA VAL A 244 -8.41 -5.68 -28.07
C VAL A 244 -9.63 -4.90 -28.54
N SER A 245 -10.43 -5.47 -29.44
CA SER A 245 -11.70 -4.88 -29.86
C SER A 245 -12.78 -5.05 -28.78
N PRO A 246 -13.68 -4.06 -28.58
CA PRO A 246 -14.79 -4.21 -27.62
C PRO A 246 -15.67 -5.43 -27.87
N SER A 247 -15.82 -5.83 -29.14
CA SER A 247 -16.60 -7.03 -29.54
C SER A 247 -16.01 -8.35 -29.03
N GLU A 248 -14.71 -8.41 -28.78
CA GLU A 248 -14.01 -9.60 -28.28
C GLU A 248 -14.08 -9.71 -26.74
N VAL A 249 -14.45 -8.60 -26.09
CA VAL A 249 -14.48 -8.51 -24.62
C VAL A 249 -15.82 -8.98 -24.08
N MET A 250 -15.79 -9.91 -23.13
CA MET A 250 -16.96 -10.45 -22.44
C MET A 250 -17.29 -9.67 -21.17
N LEU A 251 -16.27 -9.42 -20.35
CA LEU A 251 -16.39 -8.64 -19.13
C LEU A 251 -15.08 -7.94 -18.77
N LEU A 252 -15.22 -6.85 -18.01
CA LEU A 252 -14.12 -6.18 -17.33
C LEU A 252 -14.38 -6.21 -15.82
N ARG A 253 -13.34 -6.51 -15.07
CA ARG A 253 -13.36 -6.56 -13.61
C ARG A 253 -12.29 -5.64 -13.03
N ALA A 254 -12.66 -4.82 -12.06
CA ALA A 254 -11.69 -4.07 -11.28
C ALA A 254 -10.91 -5.01 -10.35
N ASP A 255 -9.59 -4.98 -10.42
CA ASP A 255 -8.68 -5.70 -9.55
C ASP A 255 -7.62 -4.75 -8.97
N GLY A 256 -7.96 -4.14 -7.83
CA GLY A 256 -7.15 -3.10 -7.21
C GLY A 256 -7.00 -1.87 -8.09
N ARG A 257 -5.78 -1.64 -8.59
CA ARG A 257 -5.44 -0.51 -9.49
C ARG A 257 -5.55 -0.86 -10.98
N TYR A 258 -5.78 -2.12 -11.30
CA TYR A 258 -5.83 -2.63 -12.65
C TYR A 258 -7.26 -3.07 -13.00
N THR A 259 -7.52 -3.14 -14.29
CA THR A 259 -8.75 -3.72 -14.82
C THR A 259 -8.38 -5.00 -15.54
N GLN A 260 -8.95 -6.12 -15.13
CA GLN A 260 -8.85 -7.38 -15.83
C GLN A 260 -9.94 -7.43 -16.93
N ILE A 261 -9.54 -7.83 -18.13
CA ILE A 261 -10.43 -8.08 -19.26
C ILE A 261 -10.47 -9.59 -19.50
N TYR A 262 -11.66 -10.09 -19.67
CA TYR A 262 -11.92 -11.48 -20.08
C TYR A 262 -12.42 -11.48 -21.52
N THR A 263 -11.70 -12.17 -22.39
CA THR A 263 -12.09 -12.49 -23.74
C THR A 263 -12.48 -13.97 -23.81
N ARG A 264 -12.81 -14.51 -24.99
CA ARG A 264 -13.11 -15.94 -25.15
C ARG A 264 -11.88 -16.81 -24.90
N ASP A 265 -10.70 -16.33 -25.28
CA ASP A 265 -9.48 -17.13 -25.35
C ASP A 265 -8.46 -16.77 -24.28
N ASP A 266 -8.57 -15.56 -23.68
CA ASP A 266 -7.54 -15.02 -22.80
C ASP A 266 -8.09 -14.11 -21.69
N GLN A 267 -7.27 -13.99 -20.64
CA GLN A 267 -7.43 -13.00 -19.58
C GLN A 267 -6.29 -12.00 -19.66
N LEU A 268 -6.59 -10.72 -19.86
CA LEU A 268 -5.62 -9.67 -20.09
C LEU A 268 -5.76 -8.56 -19.04
N PHE A 269 -4.67 -7.80 -18.81
CA PHE A 269 -4.72 -6.60 -17.98
C PHE A 269 -4.91 -5.36 -18.84
N CYS A 270 -5.99 -4.62 -18.58
CA CYS A 270 -6.26 -3.35 -19.25
C CYS A 270 -5.45 -2.23 -18.64
N VAL A 271 -4.86 -1.40 -19.49
CA VAL A 271 -4.14 -0.18 -19.06
C VAL A 271 -5.09 0.86 -18.46
N TRP A 272 -6.38 0.84 -18.83
CA TRP A 272 -7.37 1.75 -18.29
C TRP A 272 -7.86 1.29 -16.91
N PRO A 273 -7.97 2.19 -15.92
CA PRO A 273 -8.72 1.90 -14.71
C PRO A 273 -10.20 1.68 -15.06
N ILE A 274 -10.92 0.94 -14.23
CA ILE A 274 -12.33 0.56 -14.51
C ILE A 274 -13.22 1.78 -14.75
N THR A 275 -12.95 2.91 -14.11
CA THR A 275 -13.68 4.17 -14.29
C THR A 275 -13.50 4.76 -15.70
N GLU A 276 -12.30 4.68 -16.25
CA GLU A 276 -12.01 5.10 -17.62
C GLU A 276 -12.60 4.13 -18.64
N ALA A 277 -12.49 2.83 -18.37
CA ALA A 277 -13.13 1.80 -19.19
C ALA A 277 -14.65 2.00 -19.25
N MET A 278 -15.30 2.34 -18.12
CA MET A 278 -16.73 2.66 -18.07
C MET A 278 -17.10 3.84 -18.97
N LYS A 279 -16.36 4.96 -18.90
CA LYS A 279 -16.62 6.15 -19.71
C LYS A 279 -16.61 5.84 -21.22
N ARG A 280 -15.72 4.94 -21.65
CA ARG A 280 -15.51 4.60 -23.06
C ARG A 280 -16.39 3.48 -23.56
N LEU A 281 -16.72 2.51 -22.70
CA LEU A 281 -17.42 1.29 -23.11
C LEU A 281 -18.93 1.30 -22.83
N LEU A 282 -19.42 2.13 -21.90
CA LEU A 282 -20.86 2.31 -21.73
C LEU A 282 -21.55 2.82 -23.02
N PRO A 283 -20.97 3.80 -23.75
CA PRO A 283 -21.53 4.24 -25.03
C PRO A 283 -21.49 3.13 -26.11
N GLU A 284 -20.59 2.16 -26.01
CA GLU A 284 -20.45 1.00 -26.88
C GLU A 284 -21.45 -0.13 -26.54
N GLY A 285 -22.34 0.10 -25.58
CA GLY A 285 -23.39 -0.84 -25.18
C GLY A 285 -23.00 -1.82 -24.08
N PHE A 286 -21.86 -1.64 -23.41
CA PHE A 286 -21.55 -2.40 -22.19
C PHE A 286 -22.47 -2.00 -21.05
N LEU A 287 -22.70 -2.92 -20.11
CA LEU A 287 -23.57 -2.73 -18.96
C LEU A 287 -22.76 -2.75 -17.66
N GLN A 288 -22.94 -1.75 -16.82
CA GLN A 288 -22.38 -1.75 -15.47
C GLN A 288 -23.26 -2.54 -14.51
N THR A 289 -22.89 -3.77 -14.19
CA THR A 289 -23.65 -4.66 -13.29
C THR A 289 -23.35 -4.38 -11.80
N HIS A 290 -22.11 -3.94 -11.51
CA HIS A 290 -21.63 -3.60 -10.16
C HIS A 290 -20.57 -2.52 -10.28
N ARG A 291 -20.25 -1.80 -9.18
CA ARG A 291 -19.18 -0.77 -9.17
C ARG A 291 -17.81 -1.26 -9.67
N SER A 292 -17.58 -2.57 -9.62
CA SER A 292 -16.32 -3.22 -10.03
C SER A 292 -16.44 -4.05 -11.30
N TYR A 293 -17.59 -4.06 -11.99
CA TYR A 293 -17.82 -4.91 -13.13
C TYR A 293 -18.52 -4.18 -14.27
N LEU A 294 -18.02 -4.40 -15.47
CA LEU A 294 -18.60 -3.96 -16.72
C LEU A 294 -18.75 -5.20 -17.64
N VAL A 295 -19.93 -5.43 -18.19
CA VAL A 295 -20.27 -6.65 -18.91
C VAL A 295 -20.74 -6.32 -20.33
N ASN A 296 -20.29 -7.08 -21.29
CA ASN A 296 -20.84 -7.05 -22.65
C ASN A 296 -22.15 -7.86 -22.68
N PRO A 297 -23.32 -7.24 -22.91
CA PRO A 297 -24.59 -7.94 -22.87
C PRO A 297 -24.68 -9.05 -23.91
N LYS A 298 -23.97 -8.95 -25.05
CA LYS A 298 -23.95 -9.96 -26.12
C LYS A 298 -23.19 -11.24 -25.71
N ALA A 299 -22.35 -11.16 -24.68
CA ALA A 299 -21.56 -12.28 -24.19
C ALA A 299 -22.23 -13.02 -23.02
N VAL A 300 -23.33 -12.48 -22.46
CA VAL A 300 -24.05 -13.11 -21.36
C VAL A 300 -24.88 -14.28 -21.87
N ALA A 301 -24.57 -15.50 -21.43
CA ALA A 301 -25.30 -16.70 -21.79
C ALA A 301 -26.59 -16.86 -20.99
N ARG A 302 -26.55 -16.54 -19.68
CA ARG A 302 -27.70 -16.69 -18.78
C ARG A 302 -27.67 -15.65 -17.67
N PHE A 303 -28.86 -15.13 -17.33
CA PHE A 303 -29.07 -14.30 -16.17
C PHE A 303 -29.84 -15.07 -15.10
N GLU A 304 -29.25 -15.23 -13.92
CA GLU A 304 -29.89 -15.86 -12.77
C GLU A 304 -30.31 -14.80 -11.75
N ARG A 305 -31.54 -14.92 -11.27
CA ARG A 305 -32.05 -14.05 -10.19
C ARG A 305 -32.49 -14.89 -9.01
N ASP A 306 -31.93 -14.61 -7.85
CA ASP A 306 -32.35 -15.17 -6.57
C ASP A 306 -32.78 -14.04 -5.65
N LYS A 307 -34.11 -13.86 -5.48
CA LYS A 307 -34.74 -12.78 -4.71
C LYS A 307 -34.14 -11.40 -5.04
N ASP A 308 -33.24 -10.92 -4.19
CA ASP A 308 -32.60 -9.62 -4.28
C ASP A 308 -31.19 -9.63 -4.90
N LYS A 309 -30.74 -10.76 -5.39
CA LYS A 309 -29.41 -10.93 -6.01
C LYS A 309 -29.56 -11.37 -7.46
N GLY A 310 -28.73 -10.81 -8.33
CA GLY A 310 -28.63 -11.24 -9.73
C GLY A 310 -27.21 -11.66 -10.06
N ARG A 311 -27.07 -12.56 -11.03
CA ARG A 311 -25.78 -12.97 -11.60
C ARG A 311 -25.88 -13.09 -13.10
N CYS A 312 -24.87 -12.57 -13.81
CA CYS A 312 -24.64 -12.87 -15.22
C CYS A 312 -23.68 -14.04 -15.33
N ILE A 313 -24.04 -15.04 -16.13
CA ILE A 313 -23.25 -16.26 -16.37
C ILE A 313 -22.86 -16.28 -17.84
N PHE A 314 -21.63 -16.70 -18.08
CA PHE A 314 -21.04 -16.81 -19.41
C PHE A 314 -20.90 -18.30 -19.79
N ASP A 315 -20.87 -18.58 -21.07
CA ASP A 315 -20.77 -19.94 -21.60
C ASP A 315 -19.31 -20.41 -21.75
N ILE A 316 -18.45 -20.02 -20.80
CA ILE A 316 -17.04 -20.36 -20.76
C ILE A 316 -16.65 -20.55 -19.30
N ASP A 317 -16.05 -21.70 -18.98
CA ASP A 317 -15.71 -22.10 -17.60
C ASP A 317 -14.68 -21.19 -16.94
N ASP A 318 -13.75 -20.60 -17.70
CA ASP A 318 -12.71 -19.70 -17.21
C ASP A 318 -13.19 -18.27 -16.93
N VAL A 319 -14.43 -17.93 -17.32
CA VAL A 319 -15.00 -16.60 -17.11
C VAL A 319 -15.87 -16.59 -15.84
N PRO A 320 -15.51 -15.81 -14.82
CA PRO A 320 -16.24 -15.82 -13.55
C PRO A 320 -17.65 -15.25 -13.70
N SER A 321 -18.61 -15.81 -12.96
CA SER A 321 -19.96 -15.25 -12.89
C SER A 321 -19.91 -13.84 -12.22
N VAL A 322 -20.68 -12.90 -12.79
CA VAL A 322 -20.65 -11.50 -12.40
C VAL A 322 -21.87 -11.13 -11.56
N PRO A 323 -21.70 -10.58 -10.35
CA PRO A 323 -22.82 -10.15 -9.52
C PRO A 323 -23.47 -8.88 -10.07
N VAL A 324 -24.78 -8.78 -9.92
CA VAL A 324 -25.58 -7.60 -10.25
C VAL A 324 -26.06 -6.94 -8.95
N SER A 325 -25.81 -5.63 -8.81
CA SER A 325 -26.26 -4.88 -7.65
C SER A 325 -27.79 -4.75 -7.60
N ARG A 326 -28.37 -4.72 -6.40
CA ARG A 326 -29.84 -4.65 -6.19
C ARG A 326 -30.48 -3.49 -6.96
N SER A 327 -29.86 -2.32 -6.94
CA SER A 327 -30.36 -1.13 -7.63
C SER A 327 -30.37 -1.25 -9.15
N LYS A 328 -29.61 -2.18 -9.72
CA LYS A 328 -29.46 -2.36 -11.18
C LYS A 328 -30.14 -3.62 -11.73
N LEU A 329 -30.78 -4.42 -10.86
CA LEU A 329 -31.38 -5.70 -11.28
C LEU A 329 -32.37 -5.55 -12.44
N LYS A 330 -33.29 -4.59 -12.33
CA LYS A 330 -34.30 -4.36 -13.36
C LYS A 330 -33.69 -3.80 -14.64
N GLU A 331 -32.84 -2.80 -14.54
CA GLU A 331 -32.12 -2.18 -15.66
C GLU A 331 -31.34 -3.23 -16.48
N ILE A 332 -30.56 -4.07 -15.79
CA ILE A 332 -29.75 -5.12 -16.45
C ILE A 332 -30.63 -6.20 -17.06
N GLN A 333 -31.68 -6.62 -16.38
CA GLN A 333 -32.62 -7.62 -16.92
C GLN A 333 -33.30 -7.11 -18.20
N ASP A 334 -33.79 -5.88 -18.21
CA ASP A 334 -34.43 -5.25 -19.36
C ASP A 334 -33.45 -5.10 -20.54
N ALA A 335 -32.20 -4.66 -20.25
CA ALA A 335 -31.17 -4.53 -21.28
C ALA A 335 -30.74 -5.87 -21.91
N LEU A 336 -30.67 -6.95 -21.12
CA LEU A 336 -30.36 -8.28 -21.61
C LEU A 336 -31.48 -8.87 -22.48
N LEU A 337 -32.73 -8.58 -22.15
CA LEU A 337 -33.89 -9.01 -23.00
C LEU A 337 -33.85 -8.32 -24.36
N VAL A 338 -33.51 -7.04 -24.42
CA VAL A 338 -33.37 -6.30 -25.68
C VAL A 338 -32.22 -6.85 -26.53
N SER A 339 -31.07 -7.13 -25.88
CA SER A 339 -29.89 -7.67 -26.59
C SER A 339 -30.09 -9.08 -27.11
N SER A 340 -30.87 -9.95 -26.44
CA SER A 340 -31.17 -11.31 -26.86
C SER A 340 -32.29 -11.38 -27.95
N GLY A 341 -33.17 -10.36 -28.00
CA GLY A 341 -34.19 -10.26 -29.04
C GLY A 341 -33.64 -9.90 -30.43
N ALA A 342 -32.55 -9.13 -30.47
CA ALA A 342 -31.91 -8.75 -31.75
C ALA A 342 -31.16 -9.89 -32.44
N VAL A 343 -30.81 -10.97 -31.71
CA VAL A 343 -30.10 -12.15 -32.28
C VAL A 343 -31.06 -13.15 -32.91
N ARG A 344 -32.39 -13.09 -32.66
CA ARG A 344 -33.37 -13.99 -33.26
C ARG A 344 -34.04 -13.45 -34.52
N ALA A 345 -33.69 -12.26 -34.98
CA ALA A 345 -34.26 -11.58 -36.12
C ALA A 345 -33.29 -11.36 -37.30
N SER A 346 -32.15 -12.10 -37.35
CA SER A 346 -31.22 -12.07 -38.47
C SER A 346 -30.91 -13.48 -38.98
#